data_138d6739933314468a132d65c75504e3
#
_entry.id   138d6739933314468a132d65c75504e3
#
_cell.length_a   1.000
_cell.length_b   1.000
_cell.length_c   1.000
_cell.angle_alpha   90.00
_cell.angle_beta   90.00
_cell.angle_gamma   90.00
#
_symmetry.space_group_name_H-M   'P 1'
#
loop_
_entity.id
_entity.type
_entity.pdbx_description
1 polymer ?
#
loop_
_entity_poly.entity_id
_entity_poly.type
_entity_poly.pdbx_seq_one_letter_code
_entity_poly.pdbx_strand_id
1 'polypeptide(L)'
;METSTQQGIARHVAEMYTRYPFPTPQRKNSYRKHAGYVRQFLEGLGVNLQGARFGDIACGTGLMLLDYAREFPEVQLRGFDITDGSVRSANETLEREGITNARACVQDIMELDLQAEFDYVLSWGTIHHLPDSREGVHILARALKPGGVLRTGIYGFYGNWERRIQQEIVRTISGDGDIPEMASKIAAVREYASGDRNFKNYYTAPPVDLSDDAWVVDEFLHVWEQHLTLRDVVTWLQQEGLEILRLTDYYDQEISLDIVRHSTSEAFVERVRRLPFAQQCHVIDMIVRPYWLSLFVRKPNG
;
A
#
# COMPACT_ATOMS: atom_id res chain seq x y z
N MET A 1 -11.73 24.75 6.09
CA MET A 1 -10.44 25.33 5.66
C MET A 1 -9.21 24.57 6.21
N GLU A 2 -9.23 23.97 7.39
CA GLU A 2 -8.09 23.17 7.91
C GLU A 2 -7.86 21.84 7.20
N THR A 3 -8.89 21.21 6.64
CA THR A 3 -8.79 19.93 5.90
C THR A 3 -8.06 20.01 4.56
N SER A 4 -7.82 21.21 4.04
CA SER A 4 -7.15 21.40 2.74
C SER A 4 -5.62 21.55 2.84
N THR A 5 -5.06 21.61 4.04
CA THR A 5 -3.61 21.61 4.25
C THR A 5 -3.07 20.20 4.40
N GLN A 6 -1.80 19.97 4.04
CA GLN A 6 -1.16 18.64 4.21
C GLN A 6 -1.25 18.15 5.67
N GLN A 7 -1.02 19.03 6.64
CA GLN A 7 -1.15 18.73 8.07
C GLN A 7 -2.60 18.42 8.48
N GLY A 8 -3.58 19.14 7.90
CA GLY A 8 -4.99 18.87 8.14
C GLY A 8 -5.40 17.48 7.64
N ILE A 9 -4.94 17.09 6.44
CA ILE A 9 -5.19 15.77 5.87
C ILE A 9 -4.56 14.68 6.75
N ALA A 10 -3.27 14.80 7.09
CA ALA A 10 -2.57 13.83 7.94
C ALA A 10 -3.29 13.64 9.29
N ARG A 11 -3.74 14.74 9.92
CA ARG A 11 -4.51 14.68 11.17
C ARG A 11 -5.83 13.91 11.00
N HIS A 12 -6.61 14.17 9.95
CA HIS A 12 -7.87 13.45 9.70
C HIS A 12 -7.65 11.96 9.44
N VAL A 13 -6.62 11.60 8.70
CA VAL A 13 -6.25 10.20 8.48
C VAL A 13 -5.85 9.54 9.82
N ALA A 14 -5.05 10.22 10.64
CA ALA A 14 -4.68 9.73 11.97
C ALA A 14 -5.88 9.56 12.91
N GLU A 15 -6.82 10.52 12.92
CA GLU A 15 -8.06 10.44 13.70
C GLU A 15 -8.94 9.25 13.25
N MET A 16 -9.05 9.03 11.94
CA MET A 16 -9.80 7.90 11.37
C MET A 16 -9.21 6.57 11.83
N TYR A 17 -7.90 6.35 11.65
CA TYR A 17 -7.26 5.10 12.06
C TYR A 17 -7.09 4.95 13.58
N THR A 18 -7.12 6.05 14.34
CA THR A 18 -7.23 5.96 15.81
C THR A 18 -8.58 5.37 16.23
N ARG A 19 -9.66 5.72 15.53
CA ARG A 19 -11.00 5.24 15.83
C ARG A 19 -11.30 3.88 15.20
N TYR A 20 -10.74 3.61 14.02
CA TYR A 20 -10.91 2.39 13.23
C TYR A 20 -9.53 1.82 12.86
N PRO A 21 -8.80 1.22 13.82
CA PRO A 21 -7.45 0.69 13.58
C PRO A 21 -7.46 -0.37 12.47
N PHE A 22 -6.57 -0.20 11.48
CA PHE A 22 -6.53 -1.10 10.33
C PHE A 22 -5.13 -1.72 10.15
N PRO A 23 -5.06 -2.99 9.73
CA PRO A 23 -6.16 -3.96 9.76
C PRO A 23 -6.61 -4.25 11.19
N THR A 24 -7.88 -4.68 11.36
CA THR A 24 -8.43 -4.97 12.70
C THR A 24 -7.55 -5.96 13.46
N PRO A 25 -7.12 -5.68 14.70
CA PRO A 25 -6.15 -6.51 15.43
C PRO A 25 -6.58 -7.97 15.63
N GLN A 26 -7.89 -8.23 15.72
CA GLN A 26 -8.45 -9.56 15.89
C GLN A 26 -8.52 -10.38 14.60
N ARG A 27 -8.15 -9.77 13.48
CA ARG A 27 -8.24 -10.41 12.19
C ARG A 27 -7.18 -11.51 12.05
N LYS A 28 -7.63 -12.68 11.58
CA LYS A 28 -6.76 -13.85 11.33
C LYS A 28 -6.12 -13.83 9.94
N ASN A 29 -5.91 -12.67 9.34
CA ASN A 29 -5.18 -12.59 8.09
C ASN A 29 -3.72 -12.90 8.31
N SER A 30 -3.12 -13.60 7.37
CA SER A 30 -1.70 -13.91 7.36
C SER A 30 -1.08 -13.45 6.05
N TYR A 31 -0.01 -12.71 6.16
CA TYR A 31 0.81 -12.25 5.04
C TYR A 31 2.07 -13.12 4.85
N ARG A 32 2.11 -14.32 5.44
CA ARG A 32 3.25 -15.24 5.34
C ARG A 32 3.65 -15.58 3.91
N LYS A 33 2.65 -15.74 3.02
CA LYS A 33 2.94 -15.99 1.61
C LYS A 33 3.64 -14.81 0.96
N HIS A 34 3.22 -13.58 1.27
CA HIS A 34 3.90 -12.37 0.81
C HIS A 34 5.31 -12.25 1.37
N ALA A 35 5.50 -12.52 2.67
CA ALA A 35 6.83 -12.50 3.28
C ALA A 35 7.75 -13.55 2.65
N GLY A 36 7.28 -14.79 2.45
CA GLY A 36 8.03 -15.85 1.78
C GLY A 36 8.37 -15.53 0.31
N TYR A 37 7.44 -14.88 -0.41
CA TYR A 37 7.70 -14.40 -1.77
C TYR A 37 8.80 -13.33 -1.78
N VAL A 38 8.75 -12.37 -0.84
CA VAL A 38 9.77 -11.33 -0.72
C VAL A 38 11.13 -11.94 -0.36
N ARG A 39 11.19 -12.95 0.53
CA ARG A 39 12.44 -13.65 0.82
C ARG A 39 13.07 -14.21 -0.45
N GLN A 40 12.31 -15.01 -1.20
CA GLN A 40 12.79 -15.60 -2.46
C GLN A 40 13.24 -14.52 -3.47
N PHE A 41 12.51 -13.41 -3.53
CA PHE A 41 12.85 -12.31 -4.42
C PHE A 41 14.17 -11.64 -4.03
N LEU A 42 14.37 -11.31 -2.75
CA LEU A 42 15.59 -10.68 -2.23
C LEU A 42 16.81 -11.61 -2.34
N GLU A 43 16.65 -12.89 -2.02
CA GLU A 43 17.69 -13.90 -2.20
C GLU A 43 18.09 -14.05 -3.69
N GLY A 44 17.09 -14.03 -4.59
CA GLY A 44 17.32 -14.05 -6.04
C GLY A 44 18.07 -12.82 -6.57
N LEU A 45 17.99 -11.68 -5.87
CA LEU A 45 18.77 -10.48 -6.15
C LEU A 45 20.17 -10.49 -5.50
N GLY A 46 20.49 -11.50 -4.69
CA GLY A 46 21.74 -11.60 -3.94
C GLY A 46 21.81 -10.66 -2.74
N VAL A 47 20.69 -10.21 -2.19
CA VAL A 47 20.65 -9.38 -0.99
C VAL A 47 21.12 -10.18 0.21
N ASN A 48 22.12 -9.68 0.95
CA ASN A 48 22.55 -10.27 2.19
C ASN A 48 21.54 -9.98 3.30
N LEU A 49 20.87 -11.03 3.80
CA LEU A 49 19.87 -10.88 4.85
C LEU A 49 20.45 -10.88 6.28
N GLN A 50 21.70 -11.36 6.48
CA GLN A 50 22.31 -11.41 7.81
C GLN A 50 22.55 -10.01 8.39
N GLY A 51 21.82 -9.67 9.44
CA GLY A 51 21.88 -8.36 10.09
C GLY A 51 21.31 -7.21 9.24
N ALA A 52 20.59 -7.53 8.14
CA ALA A 52 19.91 -6.53 7.35
C ALA A 52 18.85 -5.78 8.16
N ARG A 53 18.58 -4.56 7.76
CA ARG A 53 17.53 -3.70 8.38
C ARG A 53 16.38 -3.50 7.41
N PHE A 54 15.19 -3.83 7.88
CA PHE A 54 13.94 -3.65 7.14
C PHE A 54 13.07 -2.59 7.80
N GLY A 55 12.44 -1.75 6.97
CA GLY A 55 11.44 -0.77 7.39
C GLY A 55 10.05 -1.17 6.87
N ASP A 56 9.05 -1.19 7.76
CA ASP A 56 7.63 -1.30 7.40
C ASP A 56 6.97 0.07 7.66
N ILE A 57 6.77 0.82 6.59
CA ILE A 57 6.32 2.22 6.65
C ILE A 57 4.80 2.28 6.50
N ALA A 58 4.11 2.76 7.53
CA ALA A 58 2.69 2.63 7.84
C ALA A 58 2.32 1.18 8.12
N CYS A 59 2.91 0.62 9.17
CA CYS A 59 2.74 -0.78 9.54
C CYS A 59 1.36 -1.10 10.13
N GLY A 60 0.51 -0.11 10.39
CA GLY A 60 -0.80 -0.27 11.03
C GLY A 60 -0.69 -1.04 12.34
N THR A 61 -1.60 -1.98 12.56
CA THR A 61 -1.62 -2.86 13.75
C THR A 61 -0.57 -3.97 13.72
N GLY A 62 0.37 -3.95 12.75
CA GLY A 62 1.56 -4.79 12.70
C GLY A 62 1.38 -6.21 12.17
N LEU A 63 0.29 -6.53 11.46
CA LEU A 63 0.08 -7.89 10.93
C LEU A 63 1.16 -8.29 9.91
N MET A 64 1.53 -7.39 8.99
CA MET A 64 2.63 -7.66 8.06
C MET A 64 3.97 -7.69 8.78
N LEU A 65 4.21 -6.73 9.66
CA LEU A 65 5.44 -6.66 10.48
C LEU A 65 5.69 -7.97 11.24
N LEU A 66 4.64 -8.55 11.85
CA LEU A 66 4.71 -9.85 12.54
C LEU A 66 5.11 -10.99 11.60
N ASP A 67 4.44 -11.13 10.46
CA ASP A 67 4.70 -12.23 9.53
C ASP A 67 6.08 -12.09 8.85
N TYR A 68 6.53 -10.85 8.60
CA TYR A 68 7.89 -10.57 8.13
C TYR A 68 8.93 -10.88 9.22
N ALA A 69 8.68 -10.51 10.48
CA ALA A 69 9.60 -10.83 11.57
C ALA A 69 9.81 -12.33 11.77
N ARG A 70 8.76 -13.11 11.55
CA ARG A 70 8.82 -14.59 11.58
C ARG A 70 9.57 -15.19 10.40
N GLU A 71 9.35 -14.61 9.20
CA GLU A 71 9.99 -15.08 7.98
C GLU A 71 11.48 -14.73 7.93
N PHE A 72 11.86 -13.59 8.53
CA PHE A 72 13.23 -13.06 8.51
C PHE A 72 13.82 -12.94 9.92
N PRO A 73 14.07 -14.07 10.64
CA PRO A 73 14.57 -14.02 12.01
C PRO A 73 16.00 -13.42 12.13
N GLU A 74 16.77 -13.40 11.03
CA GLU A 74 18.10 -12.81 10.93
C GLU A 74 18.11 -11.30 10.67
N VAL A 75 16.94 -10.69 10.43
CA VAL A 75 16.78 -9.29 10.05
C VAL A 75 16.27 -8.48 11.24
N GLN A 76 16.68 -7.20 11.35
CA GLN A 76 16.09 -6.25 12.29
C GLN A 76 14.99 -5.43 11.59
N LEU A 77 13.76 -5.50 12.09
CA LEU A 77 12.61 -4.82 11.52
C LEU A 77 12.18 -3.63 12.37
N ARG A 78 11.87 -2.52 11.71
CA ARG A 78 11.22 -1.36 12.32
C ARG A 78 9.94 -1.01 11.58
N GLY A 79 8.82 -1.06 12.30
CA GLY A 79 7.54 -0.54 11.83
C GLY A 79 7.36 0.93 12.23
N PHE A 80 6.70 1.71 11.39
CA PHE A 80 6.32 3.10 11.67
C PHE A 80 4.85 3.28 11.34
N ASP A 81 4.11 3.93 12.23
CA ASP A 81 2.72 4.30 11.99
C ASP A 81 2.40 5.62 12.67
N ILE A 82 1.46 6.39 12.10
CA ILE A 82 1.09 7.69 12.64
C ILE A 82 0.25 7.58 13.92
N THR A 83 -0.38 6.42 14.17
CA THR A 83 -1.33 6.23 15.28
C THR A 83 -0.71 5.48 16.46
N ASP A 84 -0.77 6.06 17.65
CA ASP A 84 -0.30 5.43 18.89
C ASP A 84 -1.03 4.11 19.18
N GLY A 85 -2.34 4.05 18.94
CA GLY A 85 -3.14 2.85 19.16
C GLY A 85 -2.71 1.67 18.30
N SER A 86 -2.43 1.89 17.00
CA SER A 86 -1.92 0.86 16.10
C SER A 86 -0.54 0.38 16.52
N VAL A 87 0.36 1.30 16.82
CA VAL A 87 1.73 0.97 17.27
C VAL A 87 1.72 0.17 18.57
N ARG A 88 0.88 0.55 19.52
CA ARG A 88 0.72 -0.20 20.77
C ARG A 88 0.22 -1.61 20.50
N SER A 89 -0.83 -1.77 19.70
CA SER A 89 -1.37 -3.07 19.28
C SER A 89 -0.33 -3.94 18.57
N ALA A 90 0.47 -3.33 17.68
CA ALA A 90 1.57 -4.01 17.00
C ALA A 90 2.60 -4.55 17.99
N ASN A 91 3.10 -3.71 18.92
CA ASN A 91 4.10 -4.12 19.88
C ASN A 91 3.58 -5.17 20.89
N GLU A 92 2.34 -5.03 21.38
CA GLU A 92 1.69 -6.04 22.23
C GLU A 92 1.57 -7.39 21.51
N THR A 93 1.29 -7.36 20.20
CA THR A 93 1.22 -8.58 19.38
C THR A 93 2.61 -9.19 19.21
N LEU A 94 3.64 -8.41 18.90
CA LEU A 94 5.01 -8.87 18.77
C LEU A 94 5.50 -9.52 20.08
N GLU A 95 5.24 -8.88 21.22
CA GLU A 95 5.60 -9.39 22.54
C GLU A 95 4.89 -10.71 22.87
N ARG A 96 3.57 -10.77 22.68
CA ARG A 96 2.76 -11.99 22.90
C ARG A 96 3.23 -13.17 22.07
N GLU A 97 3.71 -12.90 20.83
CA GLU A 97 4.19 -13.91 19.89
C GLU A 97 5.70 -14.22 20.06
N GLY A 98 6.36 -13.61 21.06
CA GLY A 98 7.78 -13.83 21.37
C GLY A 98 8.74 -13.30 20.31
N ILE A 99 8.32 -12.29 19.53
CA ILE A 99 9.15 -11.68 18.50
C ILE A 99 10.11 -10.68 19.15
N THR A 100 11.40 -10.85 18.88
CA THR A 100 12.46 -10.01 19.45
C THR A 100 13.23 -9.19 18.41
N ASN A 101 13.03 -9.49 17.14
CA ASN A 101 13.72 -8.84 16.02
C ASN A 101 12.89 -7.76 15.31
N ALA A 102 11.73 -7.41 15.86
CA ALA A 102 10.86 -6.37 15.31
C ALA A 102 10.32 -5.44 16.38
N ARG A 103 10.10 -4.17 16.02
CA ARG A 103 9.48 -3.14 16.88
C ARG A 103 8.76 -2.12 16.03
N ALA A 104 7.58 -1.67 16.49
CA ALA A 104 6.85 -0.53 15.91
C ALA A 104 7.10 0.77 16.70
N CYS A 105 7.11 1.91 16.02
CA CYS A 105 7.31 3.25 16.56
C CYS A 105 6.23 4.20 16.01
N VAL A 106 5.76 5.14 16.84
CA VAL A 106 4.85 6.20 16.38
C VAL A 106 5.65 7.23 15.60
N GLN A 107 5.30 7.41 14.33
CA GLN A 107 5.92 8.40 13.47
C GLN A 107 5.07 8.67 12.23
N ASP A 108 4.86 9.94 11.92
CA ASP A 108 4.28 10.34 10.64
C ASP A 108 5.31 10.12 9.52
N ILE A 109 4.89 9.50 8.43
CA ILE A 109 5.73 9.29 7.25
C ILE A 109 6.24 10.62 6.71
N MET A 110 5.37 11.63 6.65
CA MET A 110 5.73 12.95 6.11
C MET A 110 6.80 13.69 6.93
N GLU A 111 7.06 13.23 8.15
CA GLU A 111 8.08 13.76 9.07
C GLU A 111 9.29 12.82 9.21
N LEU A 112 9.32 11.69 8.49
CA LEU A 112 10.43 10.75 8.54
C LEU A 112 11.71 11.35 7.92
N ASP A 113 12.75 11.51 8.74
CA ASP A 113 14.08 11.88 8.28
C ASP A 113 15.06 10.70 8.35
N LEU A 114 14.81 9.69 7.53
CA LEU A 114 15.62 8.49 7.40
C LEU A 114 16.48 8.57 6.14
N GLN A 115 17.78 8.30 6.27
CA GLN A 115 18.71 8.35 5.14
C GLN A 115 19.56 7.10 5.10
N ALA A 116 19.46 6.35 4.01
CA ALA A 116 20.26 5.14 3.75
C ALA A 116 20.26 4.18 4.98
N GLU A 117 19.09 3.97 5.57
CA GLU A 117 18.95 3.15 6.77
C GLU A 117 18.61 1.71 6.50
N PHE A 118 17.78 1.44 5.47
CA PHE A 118 17.19 0.14 5.23
C PHE A 118 17.74 -0.56 3.98
N ASP A 119 17.93 -1.87 4.12
CA ASP A 119 18.22 -2.77 3.00
C ASP A 119 16.93 -3.13 2.24
N TYR A 120 15.80 -3.11 2.95
CA TYR A 120 14.47 -3.28 2.37
C TYR A 120 13.46 -2.38 3.06
N VAL A 121 12.58 -1.78 2.27
CA VAL A 121 11.43 -0.99 2.74
C VAL A 121 10.16 -1.59 2.19
N LEU A 122 9.18 -1.80 3.06
CA LEU A 122 7.79 -2.11 2.72
C LEU A 122 6.94 -0.86 2.96
N SER A 123 6.08 -0.52 1.99
CA SER A 123 5.02 0.47 2.15
C SER A 123 3.77 -0.05 1.44
N TRP A 124 2.87 -0.64 2.20
CA TRP A 124 1.75 -1.40 1.67
C TRP A 124 0.42 -0.72 1.96
N GLY A 125 -0.29 -0.29 0.92
CA GLY A 125 -1.58 0.37 1.07
C GLY A 125 -1.49 1.80 1.62
N THR A 126 -0.38 2.52 1.38
CA THR A 126 -0.08 3.76 2.12
C THR A 126 0.02 4.99 1.25
N ILE A 127 0.80 4.92 0.16
CA ILE A 127 1.18 6.12 -0.62
C ILE A 127 -0.04 6.90 -1.08
N HIS A 128 -1.11 6.24 -1.47
CA HIS A 128 -2.34 6.87 -1.95
C HIS A 128 -3.19 7.50 -0.84
N HIS A 129 -2.84 7.30 0.43
CA HIS A 129 -3.45 7.94 1.59
C HIS A 129 -2.62 9.09 2.17
N LEU A 130 -1.44 9.35 1.60
CA LEU A 130 -0.60 10.46 2.04
C LEU A 130 -1.14 11.80 1.51
N PRO A 131 -0.94 12.89 2.25
CA PRO A 131 -1.28 14.24 1.78
C PRO A 131 -0.56 14.60 0.48
N ASP A 132 0.68 14.14 0.33
CA ASP A 132 1.52 14.26 -0.85
C ASP A 132 2.17 12.92 -1.17
N SER A 133 1.57 12.19 -2.11
CA SER A 133 2.06 10.87 -2.53
C SER A 133 3.45 10.91 -3.16
N ARG A 134 3.79 12.01 -3.87
CA ARG A 134 5.08 12.18 -4.50
C ARG A 134 6.17 12.38 -3.45
N GLU A 135 5.93 13.25 -2.47
CA GLU A 135 6.85 13.44 -1.34
C GLU A 135 7.00 12.14 -0.53
N GLY A 136 5.91 11.39 -0.35
CA GLY A 136 5.98 10.06 0.24
C GLY A 136 6.95 9.12 -0.49
N VAL A 137 6.91 9.08 -1.82
CA VAL A 137 7.87 8.29 -2.63
C VAL A 137 9.31 8.78 -2.42
N HIS A 138 9.53 10.11 -2.37
CA HIS A 138 10.83 10.70 -2.09
C HIS A 138 11.39 10.24 -0.74
N ILE A 139 10.58 10.30 0.32
CA ILE A 139 10.95 9.88 1.69
C ILE A 139 11.33 8.39 1.72
N LEU A 140 10.52 7.53 1.07
CA LEU A 140 10.80 6.09 0.98
C LEU A 140 12.12 5.81 0.23
N ALA A 141 12.39 6.53 -0.86
CA ALA A 141 13.62 6.40 -1.64
C ALA A 141 14.87 6.83 -0.84
N ARG A 142 14.76 7.91 -0.05
CA ARG A 142 15.83 8.37 0.85
C ARG A 142 16.16 7.34 1.92
N ALA A 143 15.16 6.68 2.49
CA ALA A 143 15.33 5.68 3.53
C ALA A 143 16.11 4.45 3.08
N LEU A 144 16.16 4.16 1.77
CA LEU A 144 16.90 3.04 1.19
C LEU A 144 18.40 3.29 1.17
N LYS A 145 19.17 2.28 1.58
CA LYS A 145 20.60 2.20 1.29
C LYS A 145 20.85 2.07 -0.22
N PRO A 146 22.05 2.42 -0.73
CA PRO A 146 22.49 1.96 -2.03
C PRO A 146 22.33 0.42 -2.14
N GLY A 147 21.78 -0.06 -3.25
CA GLY A 147 21.42 -1.48 -3.43
C GLY A 147 20.13 -1.92 -2.73
N GLY A 148 19.56 -1.10 -1.85
CA GLY A 148 18.33 -1.41 -1.12
C GLY A 148 17.10 -1.50 -2.01
N VAL A 149 16.11 -2.29 -1.58
CA VAL A 149 14.88 -2.58 -2.32
C VAL A 149 13.67 -1.99 -1.60
N LEU A 150 12.80 -1.30 -2.35
CA LEU A 150 11.47 -0.88 -1.90
C LEU A 150 10.42 -1.79 -2.55
N ARG A 151 9.48 -2.25 -1.73
CA ARG A 151 8.20 -2.76 -2.19
C ARG A 151 7.09 -1.80 -1.79
N THR A 152 6.36 -1.28 -2.77
CA THR A 152 5.19 -0.46 -2.51
C THR A 152 3.94 -1.06 -3.14
N GLY A 153 2.82 -1.01 -2.43
CA GLY A 153 1.53 -1.49 -2.90
C GLY A 153 0.48 -0.38 -2.88
N ILE A 154 -0.22 -0.20 -3.99
CA ILE A 154 -1.29 0.79 -4.14
C ILE A 154 -2.50 0.22 -4.86
N TYR A 155 -3.65 0.86 -4.70
CA TYR A 155 -4.82 0.58 -5.54
C TYR A 155 -4.58 0.98 -6.99
N GLY A 156 -4.85 0.05 -7.93
CA GLY A 156 -4.75 0.33 -9.37
C GLY A 156 -5.89 1.25 -9.83
N PHE A 157 -5.57 2.36 -10.49
CA PHE A 157 -6.55 3.34 -10.93
C PHE A 157 -7.65 2.71 -11.80
N TYR A 158 -7.26 1.96 -12.81
CA TYR A 158 -8.20 1.40 -13.78
C TYR A 158 -8.91 0.15 -13.25
N GLY A 159 -8.28 -0.65 -12.40
CA GLY A 159 -8.86 -1.85 -11.81
C GLY A 159 -9.90 -1.57 -10.73
N ASN A 160 -9.85 -0.38 -10.11
CA ASN A 160 -10.74 0.02 -9.02
C ASN A 160 -11.88 0.95 -9.46
N TRP A 161 -12.24 0.99 -10.74
CA TRP A 161 -13.29 1.88 -11.21
C TRP A 161 -14.67 1.59 -10.57
N GLU A 162 -15.03 0.31 -10.37
CA GLU A 162 -16.27 -0.09 -9.71
C GLU A 162 -16.28 0.36 -8.24
N ARG A 163 -15.18 0.16 -7.52
CA ARG A 163 -15.02 0.62 -6.14
C ARG A 163 -15.24 2.13 -6.02
N ARG A 164 -14.66 2.91 -6.91
CA ARG A 164 -14.86 4.37 -6.92
C ARG A 164 -16.31 4.77 -7.17
N ILE A 165 -17.02 4.07 -8.04
CA ILE A 165 -18.46 4.28 -8.23
C ILE A 165 -19.22 3.97 -6.94
N GLN A 166 -18.90 2.89 -6.26
CA GLN A 166 -19.56 2.54 -4.99
C GLN A 166 -19.24 3.55 -3.88
N GLN A 167 -18.01 4.03 -3.78
CA GLN A 167 -17.64 5.14 -2.89
C GLN A 167 -18.46 6.39 -3.19
N GLU A 168 -18.66 6.73 -4.46
CA GLU A 168 -19.46 7.88 -4.88
C GLU A 168 -20.95 7.71 -4.55
N ILE A 169 -21.50 6.51 -4.74
CA ILE A 169 -22.88 6.19 -4.31
C ILE A 169 -23.00 6.43 -2.79
N VAL A 170 -22.07 5.90 -2.01
CA VAL A 170 -22.07 6.05 -0.55
C VAL A 170 -21.97 7.52 -0.14
N ARG A 171 -21.05 8.29 -0.74
CA ARG A 171 -20.96 9.75 -0.49
C ARG A 171 -22.24 10.47 -0.82
N THR A 172 -22.86 10.14 -1.95
CA THR A 172 -24.10 10.77 -2.41
C THR A 172 -25.25 10.57 -1.41
N ILE A 173 -25.39 9.37 -0.86
CA ILE A 173 -26.49 9.04 0.05
C ILE A 173 -26.23 9.40 1.51
N SER A 174 -24.98 9.52 1.94
CA SER A 174 -24.58 9.75 3.34
C SER A 174 -23.81 11.05 3.57
N GLY A 175 -23.49 11.82 2.50
CA GLY A 175 -22.70 13.03 2.56
C GLY A 175 -21.20 12.79 2.74
N ASP A 176 -20.40 13.85 2.60
CA ASP A 176 -18.95 13.80 2.78
C ASP A 176 -18.58 13.53 4.25
N GLY A 177 -17.49 12.77 4.42
CA GLY A 177 -17.18 12.15 5.68
C GLY A 177 -16.66 13.03 6.80
N ASP A 178 -17.51 13.36 7.76
CA ASP A 178 -17.02 13.70 9.10
C ASP A 178 -16.94 12.45 9.98
N ILE A 179 -15.81 12.28 10.67
CA ILE A 179 -15.56 11.15 11.58
C ILE A 179 -16.66 10.99 12.64
N PRO A 180 -17.27 12.04 13.20
CA PRO A 180 -18.37 11.92 14.16
C PRO A 180 -19.60 11.15 13.62
N GLU A 181 -19.88 11.24 12.32
CA GLU A 181 -21.03 10.61 11.67
C GLU A 181 -20.70 9.22 11.07
N MET A 182 -19.48 8.74 11.26
CA MET A 182 -18.98 7.53 10.59
C MET A 182 -19.85 6.29 10.87
N ALA A 183 -20.42 6.14 12.07
CA ALA A 183 -21.29 5.01 12.41
C ALA A 183 -22.54 4.95 11.52
N SER A 184 -23.17 6.10 11.22
CA SER A 184 -24.32 6.15 10.32
C SER A 184 -23.94 5.86 8.87
N LYS A 185 -22.75 6.26 8.46
CA LYS A 185 -22.21 5.97 7.13
C LYS A 185 -21.86 4.50 6.95
N ILE A 186 -21.28 3.87 7.96
CA ILE A 186 -21.06 2.40 7.98
C ILE A 186 -22.39 1.67 7.82
N ALA A 187 -23.44 2.10 8.50
CA ALA A 187 -24.79 1.53 8.33
C ALA A 187 -25.28 1.70 6.89
N ALA A 188 -25.14 2.89 6.30
CA ALA A 188 -25.52 3.17 4.91
C ALA A 188 -24.75 2.30 3.91
N VAL A 189 -23.44 2.05 4.10
CA VAL A 189 -22.68 1.10 3.28
C VAL A 189 -23.29 -0.29 3.34
N ARG A 190 -23.61 -0.77 4.53
CA ARG A 190 -24.21 -2.11 4.74
C ARG A 190 -25.61 -2.23 4.13
N GLU A 191 -26.43 -1.20 4.27
CA GLU A 191 -27.75 -1.13 3.64
C GLU A 191 -27.64 -1.16 2.11
N TYR A 192 -26.75 -0.34 1.55
CA TYR A 192 -26.46 -0.34 0.11
C TYR A 192 -26.00 -1.72 -0.35
N ALA A 193 -25.00 -2.29 0.30
CA ALA A 193 -24.44 -3.59 -0.06
C ALA A 193 -25.48 -4.73 0.01
N SER A 194 -26.42 -4.67 0.98
CA SER A 194 -27.47 -5.69 1.13
C SER A 194 -28.64 -5.53 0.13
N GLY A 195 -28.87 -4.32 -0.33
CA GLY A 195 -30.02 -3.97 -1.19
C GLY A 195 -29.67 -3.92 -2.69
N ASP A 196 -28.43 -3.69 -3.02
CA ASP A 196 -28.01 -3.57 -4.42
C ASP A 196 -27.78 -4.95 -5.07
N ARG A 197 -28.59 -5.25 -6.08
CA ARG A 197 -28.45 -6.51 -6.86
C ARG A 197 -27.15 -6.60 -7.66
N ASN A 198 -26.50 -5.46 -7.91
CA ASN A 198 -25.23 -5.35 -8.65
C ASN A 198 -24.05 -5.12 -7.74
N PHE A 199 -24.26 -5.03 -6.40
CA PHE A 199 -23.15 -4.88 -5.47
C PHE A 199 -22.22 -6.09 -5.58
N LYS A 200 -21.00 -5.80 -5.92
CA LYS A 200 -19.97 -6.81 -6.10
C LYS A 200 -18.82 -6.52 -5.14
N ASN A 201 -18.61 -7.45 -4.24
CA ASN A 201 -17.53 -7.41 -3.25
C ASN A 201 -16.36 -8.32 -3.67
N TYR A 202 -15.94 -8.24 -4.96
CA TYR A 202 -14.94 -9.16 -5.50
C TYR A 202 -13.68 -8.49 -6.05
N TYR A 203 -13.63 -7.18 -6.09
CA TYR A 203 -12.43 -6.47 -6.54
C TYR A 203 -11.41 -6.30 -5.42
N THR A 204 -11.76 -6.62 -4.20
CA THR A 204 -10.81 -6.72 -3.11
C THR A 204 -10.28 -8.14 -2.98
N ALA A 205 -9.03 -8.27 -2.62
CA ALA A 205 -8.43 -9.57 -2.37
C ALA A 205 -7.76 -9.57 -0.99
N PRO A 206 -8.34 -10.16 0.03
CA PRO A 206 -9.63 -10.87 0.08
C PRO A 206 -10.85 -9.91 0.00
N PRO A 207 -12.05 -10.44 -0.25
CA PRO A 207 -13.27 -9.62 -0.25
C PRO A 207 -13.44 -8.86 1.08
N VAL A 208 -13.98 -7.64 1.01
CA VAL A 208 -14.24 -6.81 2.19
C VAL A 208 -15.15 -7.53 3.16
N ASP A 209 -14.75 -7.62 4.42
CA ASP A 209 -15.61 -8.09 5.48
C ASP A 209 -16.51 -6.94 5.92
N LEU A 210 -17.74 -6.93 5.41
CA LEU A 210 -18.73 -5.90 5.73
C LEU A 210 -19.15 -5.91 7.21
N SER A 211 -18.82 -6.95 7.99
CA SER A 211 -19.05 -6.96 9.43
C SER A 211 -17.96 -6.23 10.22
N ASP A 212 -16.79 -6.00 9.61
CA ASP A 212 -15.65 -5.28 10.19
C ASP A 212 -15.75 -3.78 9.88
N ASP A 213 -16.05 -2.96 10.88
CA ASP A 213 -16.19 -1.51 10.74
C ASP A 213 -14.93 -0.86 10.19
N ALA A 214 -13.74 -1.28 10.66
CA ALA A 214 -12.49 -0.69 10.22
C ALA A 214 -12.25 -0.97 8.73
N TRP A 215 -12.64 -2.15 8.26
CA TRP A 215 -12.52 -2.46 6.84
C TRP A 215 -13.54 -1.72 5.98
N VAL A 216 -14.76 -1.57 6.45
CA VAL A 216 -15.77 -0.75 5.75
C VAL A 216 -15.31 0.70 5.64
N VAL A 217 -14.69 1.23 6.71
CA VAL A 217 -14.17 2.61 6.72
C VAL A 217 -12.98 2.75 5.76
N ASP A 218 -12.01 1.85 5.81
CA ASP A 218 -10.83 1.88 4.95
C ASP A 218 -11.21 1.79 3.46
N GLU A 219 -12.14 0.93 3.11
CA GLU A 219 -12.50 0.64 1.72
C GLU A 219 -13.48 1.64 1.11
N PHE A 220 -14.51 2.06 1.86
CA PHE A 220 -15.61 2.85 1.31
C PHE A 220 -15.68 4.29 1.81
N LEU A 221 -15.15 4.55 3.00
CA LEU A 221 -15.34 5.79 3.75
C LEU A 221 -14.04 6.50 4.10
N HIS A 222 -12.94 6.11 3.45
CA HIS A 222 -11.64 6.72 3.74
C HIS A 222 -11.69 8.24 3.57
N VAL A 223 -11.22 8.98 4.59
CA VAL A 223 -11.31 10.44 4.64
C VAL A 223 -10.43 11.14 3.60
N TRP A 224 -9.40 10.44 3.10
CA TRP A 224 -8.50 10.96 2.07
C TRP A 224 -7.89 9.82 1.25
N GLU A 225 -8.14 9.82 -0.05
CA GLU A 225 -7.54 8.85 -0.97
C GLU A 225 -7.21 9.54 -2.30
N GLN A 226 -6.01 9.34 -2.79
CA GLN A 226 -5.58 9.77 -4.11
C GLN A 226 -5.67 8.60 -5.10
N HIS A 227 -6.15 8.87 -6.29
CA HIS A 227 -6.27 7.87 -7.34
C HIS A 227 -5.04 7.93 -8.26
N LEU A 228 -4.08 7.04 -8.02
CA LEU A 228 -2.80 7.01 -8.70
C LEU A 228 -2.80 6.01 -9.86
N THR A 229 -2.26 6.42 -11.01
CA THR A 229 -1.97 5.50 -12.11
C THR A 229 -0.58 4.89 -11.96
N LEU A 230 -0.35 3.76 -12.61
CA LEU A 230 1.00 3.18 -12.68
C LEU A 230 2.02 4.18 -13.27
N ARG A 231 1.59 5.02 -14.23
CA ARG A 231 2.44 6.07 -14.80
C ARG A 231 2.91 7.06 -13.75
N ASP A 232 2.00 7.52 -12.87
CA ASP A 232 2.36 8.53 -11.87
C ASP A 232 3.42 7.97 -10.94
N VAL A 233 3.19 6.78 -10.38
CA VAL A 233 4.12 6.14 -9.44
C VAL A 233 5.45 5.79 -10.11
N VAL A 234 5.44 5.21 -11.31
CA VAL A 234 6.67 4.91 -12.07
C VAL A 234 7.46 6.19 -12.38
N THR A 235 6.77 7.29 -12.74
CA THR A 235 7.42 8.57 -12.99
C THR A 235 8.14 9.08 -11.75
N TRP A 236 7.51 9.05 -10.59
CA TRP A 236 8.12 9.50 -9.33
C TRP A 236 9.29 8.61 -8.92
N LEU A 237 9.14 7.29 -8.99
CA LEU A 237 10.22 6.34 -8.68
C LEU A 237 11.45 6.56 -9.59
N GLN A 238 11.23 6.81 -10.89
CA GLN A 238 12.33 7.13 -11.82
C GLN A 238 12.99 8.49 -11.54
N GLN A 239 12.21 9.49 -11.09
CA GLN A 239 12.75 10.79 -10.67
C GLN A 239 13.67 10.67 -9.46
N GLU A 240 13.43 9.70 -8.57
CA GLU A 240 14.29 9.34 -7.44
C GLU A 240 15.47 8.43 -7.87
N GLY A 241 15.63 8.16 -9.16
CA GLY A 241 16.69 7.29 -9.67
C GLY A 241 16.53 5.82 -9.35
N LEU A 242 15.34 5.38 -8.97
CA LEU A 242 15.07 3.98 -8.64
C LEU A 242 14.84 3.14 -9.90
N GLU A 243 15.38 1.94 -9.91
CA GLU A 243 15.21 0.94 -10.96
C GLU A 243 13.95 0.11 -10.69
N ILE A 244 13.02 0.04 -11.65
CA ILE A 244 11.85 -0.81 -11.55
C ILE A 244 12.26 -2.26 -11.85
N LEU A 245 12.12 -3.15 -10.87
CA LEU A 245 12.51 -4.56 -11.00
C LEU A 245 11.34 -5.45 -11.39
N ARG A 246 10.16 -5.22 -10.78
CA ARG A 246 8.99 -6.09 -10.97
C ARG A 246 7.70 -5.36 -10.62
N LEU A 247 6.63 -5.71 -11.34
CA LEU A 247 5.25 -5.38 -10.98
C LEU A 247 4.50 -6.68 -10.71
N THR A 248 3.73 -6.73 -9.62
CA THR A 248 2.83 -7.85 -9.30
C THR A 248 1.44 -7.35 -8.93
N ASP A 249 0.47 -8.24 -8.97
CA ASP A 249 -0.83 -8.03 -8.35
C ASP A 249 -0.79 -8.26 -6.81
N TYR A 250 -1.97 -8.23 -6.18
CA TYR A 250 -2.11 -8.48 -4.74
C TYR A 250 -1.64 -9.88 -4.32
N TYR A 251 -1.76 -10.88 -5.20
CA TYR A 251 -1.37 -12.27 -4.92
C TYR A 251 0.05 -12.61 -5.36
N ASP A 252 0.90 -11.59 -5.58
CA ASP A 252 2.27 -11.73 -6.06
C ASP A 252 2.40 -12.35 -7.47
N GLN A 253 1.29 -12.35 -8.27
CA GLN A 253 1.36 -12.77 -9.66
C GLN A 253 2.01 -11.65 -10.49
N GLU A 254 3.04 -12.00 -11.24
CA GLU A 254 3.77 -11.03 -12.05
C GLU A 254 2.91 -10.47 -13.18
N ILE A 255 2.89 -9.15 -13.30
CA ILE A 255 2.32 -8.40 -14.42
C ILE A 255 3.50 -7.93 -15.26
N SER A 256 3.63 -8.44 -16.47
CA SER A 256 4.74 -8.07 -17.35
C SER A 256 4.69 -6.58 -17.70
N LEU A 257 5.83 -5.92 -17.60
CA LEU A 257 6.01 -4.54 -18.08
C LEU A 257 6.46 -4.50 -19.56
N ASP A 258 6.55 -5.65 -20.25
CA ASP A 258 6.77 -5.71 -21.70
C ASP A 258 5.43 -5.84 -22.43
N ILE A 259 5.12 -4.84 -23.24
CA ILE A 259 3.86 -4.77 -24.01
C ILE A 259 3.64 -5.97 -24.94
N VAL A 260 4.69 -6.68 -25.35
CA VAL A 260 4.60 -7.90 -26.17
C VAL A 260 3.77 -8.99 -25.48
N ARG A 261 3.79 -9.02 -24.14
CA ARG A 261 2.99 -9.98 -23.35
C ARG A 261 1.50 -9.65 -23.34
N HIS A 262 1.12 -8.46 -23.80
CA HIS A 262 -0.26 -7.94 -23.73
C HIS A 262 -0.89 -7.69 -25.09
N SER A 263 -0.15 -7.89 -26.21
CA SER A 263 -0.68 -7.68 -27.55
C SER A 263 0.03 -8.56 -28.58
N THR A 264 -0.75 -9.08 -29.53
CA THR A 264 -0.25 -9.83 -30.69
C THR A 264 -0.06 -8.93 -31.94
N SER A 265 -0.45 -7.66 -31.87
CA SER A 265 -0.30 -6.70 -32.98
C SER A 265 1.10 -6.09 -32.96
N GLU A 266 1.97 -6.50 -33.89
CA GLU A 266 3.32 -5.96 -34.04
C GLU A 266 3.33 -4.43 -34.20
N ALA A 267 2.45 -3.90 -35.04
CA ALA A 267 2.36 -2.46 -35.27
C ALA A 267 1.96 -1.69 -34.01
N PHE A 268 1.07 -2.24 -33.16
CA PHE A 268 0.72 -1.65 -31.87
C PHE A 268 1.90 -1.71 -30.90
N VAL A 269 2.54 -2.88 -30.79
CA VAL A 269 3.73 -3.08 -29.93
C VAL A 269 4.84 -2.09 -30.27
N GLU A 270 5.16 -1.91 -31.55
CA GLU A 270 6.16 -0.94 -31.97
C GLU A 270 5.80 0.51 -31.60
N ARG A 271 4.53 0.89 -31.73
CA ARG A 271 4.07 2.23 -31.33
C ARG A 271 4.24 2.45 -29.84
N VAL A 272 3.86 1.47 -29.02
CA VAL A 272 4.01 1.58 -27.57
C VAL A 272 5.47 1.61 -27.15
N ARG A 273 6.33 0.78 -27.74
CA ARG A 273 7.77 0.76 -27.43
C ARG A 273 8.52 2.06 -27.72
N ARG A 274 7.97 2.91 -28.60
CA ARG A 274 8.53 4.26 -28.87
C ARG A 274 8.20 5.29 -27.79
N LEU A 275 7.25 4.98 -26.91
CA LEU A 275 6.87 5.87 -25.80
C LEU A 275 7.94 5.84 -24.68
N PRO A 276 8.06 6.90 -23.87
CA PRO A 276 8.79 6.84 -22.60
C PRO A 276 8.28 5.69 -21.72
N PHE A 277 9.17 5.08 -20.93
CA PHE A 277 8.84 3.87 -20.17
C PHE A 277 7.59 4.02 -19.28
N ALA A 278 7.47 5.15 -18.55
CA ALA A 278 6.28 5.40 -17.73
C ALA A 278 4.97 5.45 -18.56
N GLN A 279 5.03 5.89 -19.81
CA GLN A 279 3.86 5.86 -20.72
C GLN A 279 3.59 4.44 -21.23
N GLN A 280 4.62 3.61 -21.47
CA GLN A 280 4.43 2.19 -21.76
C GLN A 280 3.71 1.49 -20.59
N CYS A 281 4.15 1.74 -19.36
CA CYS A 281 3.50 1.26 -18.15
C CYS A 281 2.04 1.71 -18.06
N HIS A 282 1.75 2.95 -18.44
CA HIS A 282 0.37 3.47 -18.46
C HIS A 282 -0.53 2.72 -19.46
N VAL A 283 -0.02 2.39 -20.64
CA VAL A 283 -0.76 1.59 -21.62
C VAL A 283 -1.04 0.19 -21.06
N ILE A 284 -0.05 -0.43 -20.42
CA ILE A 284 -0.19 -1.75 -19.79
C ILE A 284 -1.24 -1.70 -18.66
N ASP A 285 -1.20 -0.67 -17.80
CA ASP A 285 -2.18 -0.45 -16.73
C ASP A 285 -3.61 -0.38 -17.27
N MET A 286 -3.83 0.34 -18.37
CA MET A 286 -5.15 0.43 -19.03
C MET A 286 -5.61 -0.89 -19.67
N ILE A 287 -4.69 -1.73 -20.15
CA ILE A 287 -5.00 -3.02 -20.76
C ILE A 287 -5.32 -4.05 -19.68
N VAL A 288 -4.44 -4.19 -18.68
CA VAL A 288 -4.51 -5.23 -17.65
C VAL A 288 -5.52 -4.89 -16.56
N ARG A 289 -5.62 -3.60 -16.20
CA ARG A 289 -6.49 -3.06 -15.16
C ARG A 289 -6.38 -3.83 -13.84
N PRO A 290 -5.19 -3.97 -13.28
CA PRO A 290 -5.03 -4.68 -12.03
C PRO A 290 -5.74 -3.92 -10.91
N TYR A 291 -6.41 -4.65 -10.03
CA TYR A 291 -6.99 -4.08 -8.80
C TYR A 291 -5.89 -3.47 -7.90
N TRP A 292 -4.78 -4.18 -7.78
CA TRP A 292 -3.65 -3.82 -6.93
C TRP A 292 -2.35 -3.80 -7.74
N LEU A 293 -1.57 -2.76 -7.54
CA LEU A 293 -0.25 -2.59 -8.13
C LEU A 293 0.80 -2.70 -7.03
N SER A 294 1.62 -3.75 -7.09
CA SER A 294 2.76 -3.92 -6.18
C SER A 294 4.06 -3.82 -6.97
N LEU A 295 4.83 -2.77 -6.71
CA LEU A 295 6.09 -2.48 -7.38
C LEU A 295 7.27 -2.87 -6.49
N PHE A 296 8.20 -3.64 -7.06
CA PHE A 296 9.53 -3.83 -6.50
C PHE A 296 10.51 -2.93 -7.25
N VAL A 297 11.22 -2.10 -6.52
CA VAL A 297 12.20 -1.16 -7.09
C VAL A 297 13.49 -1.21 -6.29
N ARG A 298 14.61 -0.89 -6.93
CA ARG A 298 15.93 -0.90 -6.30
C ARG A 298 16.61 0.46 -6.42
N LYS A 299 17.24 0.90 -5.35
CA LYS A 299 18.18 2.02 -5.38
C LYS A 299 19.50 1.52 -5.95
N PRO A 300 20.01 2.08 -7.06
CA PRO A 300 21.28 1.66 -7.61
C PRO A 300 22.42 1.74 -6.59
N ASN A 301 23.41 0.86 -6.75
CA ASN A 301 24.68 1.04 -6.04
C ASN A 301 25.34 2.30 -6.62
N GLY A 302 25.67 3.26 -5.79
CA GLY A 302 26.31 4.50 -6.21
C GLY A 302 27.69 4.25 -6.84
#